data_82e2f5bfe7a3e72f8ddad5d6388f9114
#
_entry.id   82e2f5bfe7a3e72f8ddad5d6388f9114
#
_cell.length_a   1.000
_cell.length_b   1.000
_cell.length_c   1.000
_cell.angle_alpha   90.00
_cell.angle_beta   90.00
_cell.angle_gamma   90.00
#
_symmetry.space_group_name_H-M   'P 1'
#
loop_
_entity.id
_entity.type
_entity.pdbx_description
1 polymer ?
#
loop_
_entity_poly.entity_id
_entity_poly.type
_entity_poly.pdbx_seq_one_letter_code
_entity_poly.pdbx_strand_id
1 'polypeptide(L)'
;MSGPSESERRTRQQRIDPRLEAAGWRVVPFDLALPMSAYDGCAVTEFPTSNGPADYALCLNRRVVGVVEAKRLTLGPQNVLTQAERYSRGLLGNGLDFDGFHVPFLYATNGEVIWYHDVRHTLNRSRQVAGFHTPAALSEFLGRDLGSACDALALLPNTHPKLRPYQVEANTAVEAAIAERKRQMLVAMATGTGKTFTLVNQVYRLMKSGVAKRVLFLVDRRALAAQAVQAFAAFEAEPGQKFNAIYEVYSQRFHREDLDGENRFDPNVLPESYLVRPQPGDAFVYVSTIQRMTINLFGRDAALGMSDEPFDEDAGQLDIPIHAFDVVIADECHRGYTTAELSTWRNTLDHFDAIKIGLTATPAAHTKAYFRDVVFRYEYERAVREGFLVDYDVVSIKSNVRINGVFLREGEQVGMVDPTSGSEQMDLLEDERQYDAADIERQVTAPDSNRQILEEIRKYAEEHEQRYGRFPKTLIFAVNDLPHTSHADRL
;
A
#
# COMPACT_ATOMS: atom_id res chain seq x y z
N MET A 1 -8.87 34.11 -21.50
CA MET A 1 -7.91 34.12 -22.60
C MET A 1 -7.27 32.75 -22.66
N SER A 2 -7.68 31.89 -23.60
CA SER A 2 -7.03 30.59 -23.82
C SER A 2 -5.66 30.87 -24.44
N GLY A 3 -4.59 30.52 -23.71
CA GLY A 3 -3.23 30.57 -24.24
C GLY A 3 -3.12 29.73 -25.52
N PRO A 4 -2.11 29.94 -26.36
CA PRO A 4 -1.95 29.21 -27.60
C PRO A 4 -1.87 27.70 -27.29
N SER A 5 -2.76 26.91 -27.92
CA SER A 5 -2.77 25.44 -27.72
C SER A 5 -1.41 24.88 -28.13
N GLU A 6 -0.76 24.18 -27.23
CA GLU A 6 0.52 23.52 -27.49
C GLU A 6 0.36 22.53 -28.65
N SER A 7 1.26 22.61 -29.66
CA SER A 7 1.22 21.67 -30.78
C SER A 7 1.70 20.30 -30.33
N GLU A 8 1.23 19.22 -30.97
CA GLU A 8 1.62 17.85 -30.68
C GLU A 8 3.15 17.65 -30.73
N ARG A 9 3.81 18.24 -31.73
CA ARG A 9 5.27 18.23 -31.84
C ARG A 9 5.95 18.86 -30.60
N ARG A 10 5.39 19.96 -30.07
CA ARG A 10 5.93 20.63 -28.88
C ARG A 10 5.68 19.79 -27.62
N THR A 11 4.50 19.17 -27.51
CA THR A 11 4.20 18.24 -26.43
C THR A 11 5.17 17.07 -26.42
N ARG A 12 5.48 16.49 -27.60
CA ARG A 12 6.50 15.42 -27.71
C ARG A 12 7.84 15.88 -27.17
N GLN A 13 8.41 16.93 -27.71
CA GLN A 13 9.75 17.41 -27.38
C GLN A 13 9.91 17.91 -25.94
N GLN A 14 8.88 18.56 -25.39
CA GLN A 14 8.99 19.20 -24.07
C GLN A 14 8.53 18.30 -22.91
N ARG A 15 7.67 17.30 -23.18
CA ARG A 15 7.03 16.51 -22.12
C ARG A 15 7.24 15.02 -22.26
N ILE A 16 7.23 14.47 -23.49
CA ILE A 16 7.29 13.01 -23.70
C ILE A 16 8.73 12.56 -23.81
N ASP A 17 9.55 13.21 -24.65
CA ASP A 17 10.97 12.86 -24.85
C ASP A 17 11.72 12.80 -23.50
N PRO A 18 11.63 13.84 -22.62
CA PRO A 18 12.34 13.81 -21.33
C PRO A 18 11.88 12.66 -20.41
N ARG A 19 10.60 12.28 -20.47
CA ARG A 19 10.07 11.16 -19.67
C ARG A 19 10.55 9.80 -20.20
N LEU A 20 10.66 9.65 -21.51
CA LEU A 20 11.24 8.45 -22.13
C LEU A 20 12.73 8.33 -21.79
N GLU A 21 13.47 9.43 -21.87
CA GLU A 21 14.90 9.50 -21.51
C GLU A 21 15.12 9.20 -20.02
N ALA A 22 14.29 9.76 -19.14
CA ALA A 22 14.32 9.46 -17.69
C ALA A 22 14.03 7.98 -17.41
N ALA A 23 13.22 7.31 -18.24
CA ALA A 23 13.00 5.87 -18.18
C ALA A 23 14.11 5.04 -18.84
N GLY A 24 15.18 5.68 -19.33
CA GLY A 24 16.34 5.01 -19.92
C GLY A 24 16.24 4.69 -21.41
N TRP A 25 15.23 5.24 -22.11
CA TRP A 25 15.12 5.12 -23.56
C TRP A 25 15.94 6.21 -24.25
N ARG A 26 16.65 5.87 -25.33
CA ARG A 26 17.29 6.86 -26.20
C ARG A 26 16.31 7.29 -27.29
N VAL A 27 15.92 8.55 -27.31
CA VAL A 27 15.00 9.08 -28.33
C VAL A 27 15.81 9.39 -29.60
N VAL A 28 15.48 8.71 -30.71
CA VAL A 28 16.18 8.86 -31.99
C VAL A 28 15.17 8.85 -33.15
N PRO A 29 15.46 9.58 -34.27
CA PRO A 29 14.61 9.50 -35.46
C PRO A 29 14.80 8.17 -36.18
N PHE A 30 13.75 7.74 -36.89
CA PHE A 30 13.85 6.61 -37.80
C PHE A 30 14.72 6.95 -39.01
N ASP A 31 15.62 6.03 -39.38
CA ASP A 31 16.48 6.10 -40.58
C ASP A 31 16.41 4.76 -41.31
N LEU A 32 15.90 4.77 -42.53
CA LEU A 32 15.74 3.59 -43.36
C LEU A 32 17.09 2.90 -43.67
N ALA A 33 18.20 3.62 -43.62
CA ALA A 33 19.55 3.09 -43.88
C ALA A 33 20.09 2.24 -42.71
N LEU A 34 19.49 2.35 -41.50
CA LEU A 34 19.99 1.65 -40.32
C LEU A 34 19.27 0.30 -40.13
N PRO A 35 19.98 -0.75 -39.73
CA PRO A 35 19.34 -2.01 -39.38
C PRO A 35 18.63 -1.92 -38.01
N MET A 36 17.62 -2.78 -37.76
CA MET A 36 16.90 -2.82 -36.49
C MET A 36 17.81 -3.01 -35.26
N SER A 37 18.97 -3.61 -35.43
CA SER A 37 19.96 -3.75 -34.33
C SER A 37 20.57 -2.42 -33.86
N ALA A 38 20.51 -1.37 -34.66
CA ALA A 38 21.00 -0.03 -34.29
C ALA A 38 20.04 0.66 -33.29
N TYR A 39 18.80 0.22 -33.24
CA TYR A 39 17.75 0.82 -32.38
C TYR A 39 17.58 0.12 -31.02
N ASP A 40 18.47 -0.76 -30.64
CA ASP A 40 18.34 -1.43 -29.35
C ASP A 40 18.39 -0.44 -28.18
N GLY A 41 17.37 -0.49 -27.30
CA GLY A 41 17.17 0.47 -26.20
C GLY A 41 16.72 1.86 -26.67
N CYS A 42 16.14 1.98 -27.88
CA CYS A 42 15.68 3.27 -28.41
C CYS A 42 14.17 3.40 -28.44
N ALA A 43 13.70 4.62 -28.26
CA ALA A 43 12.38 5.10 -28.65
C ALA A 43 12.52 5.80 -30.00
N VAL A 44 12.15 5.11 -31.05
CA VAL A 44 12.37 5.56 -32.45
C VAL A 44 11.16 6.36 -32.90
N THR A 45 11.37 7.64 -33.24
CA THR A 45 10.29 8.54 -33.66
C THR A 45 9.87 8.31 -35.12
N GLU A 46 8.59 8.53 -35.41
CA GLU A 46 8.00 8.39 -36.76
C GLU A 46 8.27 7.02 -37.40
N PHE A 47 8.17 5.97 -36.60
CA PHE A 47 8.47 4.61 -37.05
C PHE A 47 7.42 4.11 -38.05
N PRO A 48 7.81 3.63 -39.25
CA PRO A 48 6.87 3.25 -40.30
C PRO A 48 6.09 1.97 -39.92
N THR A 49 4.77 2.01 -40.09
CA THR A 49 3.90 0.83 -40.02
C THR A 49 2.99 0.80 -41.26
N SER A 50 2.37 -0.34 -41.55
CA SER A 50 1.40 -0.42 -42.68
C SER A 50 0.17 0.47 -42.47
N ASN A 51 -0.06 0.92 -41.23
CA ASN A 51 -1.22 1.77 -40.86
C ASN A 51 -0.84 3.25 -40.63
N GLY A 52 0.33 3.67 -41.14
CA GLY A 52 0.93 5.00 -40.92
C GLY A 52 2.08 4.98 -39.89
N PRO A 53 2.85 6.08 -39.79
CA PRO A 53 3.96 6.15 -38.84
C PRO A 53 3.44 6.22 -37.40
N ALA A 54 4.04 5.41 -36.52
CA ALA A 54 3.84 5.50 -35.08
C ALA A 54 4.68 6.64 -34.51
N ASP A 55 4.16 7.41 -33.57
CA ASP A 55 4.90 8.53 -32.97
C ASP A 55 6.21 8.08 -32.35
N TYR A 56 6.20 6.95 -31.61
CA TYR A 56 7.41 6.27 -31.14
C TYR A 56 7.23 4.75 -31.18
N ALA A 57 8.29 4.05 -31.61
CA ALA A 57 8.44 2.62 -31.46
C ALA A 57 9.55 2.33 -30.43
N LEU A 58 9.24 1.59 -29.38
CA LEU A 58 10.18 1.15 -28.37
C LEU A 58 10.86 -0.14 -28.86
N CYS A 59 12.16 -0.08 -29.12
CA CYS A 59 12.89 -1.15 -29.77
C CYS A 59 13.83 -1.88 -28.79
N LEU A 60 13.73 -3.21 -28.74
CA LEU A 60 14.57 -4.10 -27.95
C LEU A 60 14.86 -5.38 -28.74
N ASN A 61 16.09 -5.87 -28.67
CA ASN A 61 16.46 -7.16 -29.26
C ASN A 61 16.03 -7.29 -30.73
N ARG A 62 16.25 -6.23 -31.52
CA ARG A 62 15.91 -6.13 -32.96
C ARG A 62 14.39 -6.19 -33.25
N ARG A 63 13.53 -5.93 -32.28
CA ARG A 63 12.07 -5.94 -32.42
C ARG A 63 11.48 -4.69 -31.82
N VAL A 64 10.31 -4.31 -32.32
CA VAL A 64 9.47 -3.30 -31.66
C VAL A 64 8.67 -4.01 -30.58
N VAL A 65 8.91 -3.67 -29.32
CA VAL A 65 8.22 -4.24 -28.17
C VAL A 65 7.14 -3.33 -27.63
N GLY A 66 7.19 -2.04 -27.91
CA GLY A 66 6.20 -1.06 -27.49
C GLY A 66 5.91 -0.02 -28.56
N VAL A 67 4.71 0.55 -28.52
CA VAL A 67 4.30 1.71 -29.31
C VAL A 67 3.79 2.79 -28.36
N VAL A 68 4.21 4.04 -28.59
CA VAL A 68 3.73 5.21 -27.85
C VAL A 68 3.03 6.15 -28.82
N GLU A 69 1.78 6.44 -28.55
CA GLU A 69 0.97 7.43 -29.26
C GLU A 69 0.94 8.72 -28.45
N ALA A 70 1.36 9.81 -29.07
CA ALA A 70 1.39 11.13 -28.48
C ALA A 70 0.13 11.93 -28.82
N LYS A 71 -0.36 12.70 -27.87
CA LYS A 71 -1.48 13.62 -28.08
C LYS A 71 -1.18 15.00 -27.52
N ARG A 72 -1.95 15.99 -28.00
CA ARG A 72 -1.89 17.33 -27.46
C ARG A 72 -2.35 17.33 -26.00
N LEU A 73 -1.81 18.23 -25.21
CA LEU A 73 -2.12 18.37 -23.78
C LEU A 73 -3.63 18.48 -23.50
N THR A 74 -4.39 19.10 -24.39
CA THR A 74 -5.83 19.31 -24.25
C THR A 74 -6.69 18.06 -24.50
N LEU A 75 -6.10 16.98 -24.99
CA LEU A 75 -6.80 15.73 -25.31
C LEU A 75 -6.52 14.67 -24.26
N GLY A 76 -7.59 14.09 -23.69
CA GLY A 76 -7.46 12.94 -22.79
C GLY A 76 -6.94 11.71 -23.55
N PRO A 77 -5.82 11.10 -23.12
CA PRO A 77 -5.19 10.01 -23.89
C PRO A 77 -5.94 8.67 -23.79
N GLN A 78 -6.90 8.53 -22.88
CA GLN A 78 -7.62 7.27 -22.66
C GLN A 78 -8.38 6.71 -23.88
N ASN A 79 -8.83 7.59 -24.78
CA ASN A 79 -9.55 7.20 -26.00
C ASN A 79 -8.60 6.95 -27.19
N VAL A 80 -7.30 7.01 -26.98
CA VAL A 80 -6.28 7.03 -28.02
C VAL A 80 -5.48 5.74 -28.11
N LEU A 81 -5.61 4.85 -27.13
CA LEU A 81 -5.02 3.51 -27.19
C LEU A 81 -5.42 2.76 -28.48
N THR A 82 -6.61 3.03 -29.02
CA THR A 82 -7.06 2.48 -30.31
C THR A 82 -6.12 2.81 -31.47
N GLN A 83 -5.43 3.96 -31.44
CA GLN A 83 -4.42 4.26 -32.47
C GLN A 83 -3.15 3.44 -32.26
N ALA A 84 -2.68 3.32 -31.00
CA ALA A 84 -1.55 2.46 -30.67
C ALA A 84 -1.84 0.98 -31.03
N GLU A 85 -3.08 0.51 -30.81
CA GLU A 85 -3.53 -0.82 -31.23
C GLU A 85 -3.46 -0.98 -32.76
N ARG A 86 -3.90 0.04 -33.52
CA ARG A 86 -3.84 0.04 -34.99
C ARG A 86 -2.40 -0.06 -35.49
N TYR A 87 -1.46 0.67 -34.89
CA TYR A 87 -0.05 0.58 -35.26
C TYR A 87 0.55 -0.78 -34.89
N SER A 88 0.20 -1.33 -33.73
CA SER A 88 0.64 -2.67 -33.35
C SER A 88 0.21 -3.71 -34.38
N ARG A 89 -1.03 -3.67 -34.84
CA ARG A 89 -1.55 -4.55 -35.91
C ARG A 89 -0.87 -4.30 -37.27
N GLY A 90 -0.35 -3.11 -37.50
CA GLY A 90 0.34 -2.72 -38.73
C GLY A 90 1.82 -3.07 -38.79
N LEU A 91 2.42 -3.59 -37.74
CA LEU A 91 3.84 -3.97 -37.68
C LEU A 91 4.04 -5.43 -38.10
N LEU A 92 3.63 -5.77 -39.31
CA LEU A 92 3.80 -7.10 -39.89
C LEU A 92 5.29 -7.45 -39.99
N GLY A 93 5.63 -8.70 -39.66
CA GLY A 93 7.02 -9.17 -39.71
C GLY A 93 7.89 -8.84 -38.49
N ASN A 94 7.31 -8.24 -37.43
CA ASN A 94 8.01 -7.99 -36.16
C ASN A 94 8.40 -9.27 -35.39
N GLY A 95 7.90 -10.43 -35.81
CA GLY A 95 8.22 -11.74 -35.20
C GLY A 95 7.55 -11.97 -33.84
N LEU A 96 6.54 -11.16 -33.52
CA LEU A 96 5.66 -11.31 -32.36
C LEU A 96 4.21 -11.36 -32.85
N ASP A 97 3.38 -12.16 -32.20
CA ASP A 97 1.93 -12.22 -32.48
C ASP A 97 1.18 -12.56 -31.19
N PHE A 98 0.25 -11.68 -30.85
CA PHE A 98 -0.64 -11.79 -29.68
C PHE A 98 -2.06 -11.51 -30.14
N ASP A 99 -2.70 -12.50 -30.76
CA ASP A 99 -4.05 -12.40 -31.31
C ASP A 99 -4.18 -11.24 -32.36
N GLY A 100 -3.20 -11.19 -33.27
CA GLY A 100 -3.13 -10.17 -34.32
C GLY A 100 -2.51 -8.84 -33.89
N PHE A 101 -2.06 -8.70 -32.65
CA PHE A 101 -1.17 -7.62 -32.21
C PHE A 101 0.28 -8.06 -32.38
N HIS A 102 1.06 -7.29 -33.12
CA HIS A 102 2.49 -7.59 -33.36
C HIS A 102 3.44 -6.83 -32.43
N VAL A 103 2.87 -5.99 -31.53
CA VAL A 103 3.59 -5.27 -30.47
C VAL A 103 2.81 -5.41 -29.18
N PRO A 104 3.42 -5.94 -28.07
CA PRO A 104 2.70 -6.27 -26.86
C PRO A 104 2.38 -5.09 -25.94
N PHE A 105 3.21 -4.02 -25.94
CA PHE A 105 3.09 -2.95 -24.97
C PHE A 105 2.68 -1.64 -25.63
N LEU A 106 1.48 -1.17 -25.32
CA LEU A 106 0.89 0.00 -25.93
C LEU A 106 0.78 1.14 -24.93
N TYR A 107 1.19 2.33 -25.35
CA TYR A 107 1.09 3.54 -24.56
C TYR A 107 0.34 4.62 -25.34
N ALA A 108 -0.42 5.43 -24.60
CA ALA A 108 -0.99 6.68 -25.10
C ALA A 108 -0.74 7.78 -24.07
N THR A 109 -0.23 8.92 -24.51
CA THR A 109 0.13 9.99 -23.58
C THR A 109 -0.01 11.38 -24.17
N ASN A 110 -0.31 12.34 -23.31
CA ASN A 110 -0.23 13.78 -23.63
C ASN A 110 0.94 14.46 -22.89
N GLY A 111 1.85 13.66 -22.33
CA GLY A 111 3.00 14.14 -21.54
C GLY A 111 2.70 14.36 -20.07
N GLU A 112 1.45 14.48 -19.63
CA GLU A 112 1.05 14.54 -18.21
C GLU A 112 0.51 13.20 -17.73
N VAL A 113 -0.39 12.63 -18.49
CA VAL A 113 -1.04 11.34 -18.20
C VAL A 113 -0.52 10.30 -19.18
N ILE A 114 -0.16 9.14 -18.67
CA ILE A 114 0.29 7.99 -19.47
C ILE A 114 -0.68 6.84 -19.25
N TRP A 115 -1.28 6.37 -20.35
CA TRP A 115 -2.05 5.14 -20.38
C TRP A 115 -1.21 4.02 -20.94
N TYR A 116 -1.35 2.84 -20.36
CA TYR A 116 -0.62 1.64 -20.74
C TYR A 116 -1.57 0.46 -20.91
N HIS A 117 -1.32 -0.36 -21.92
CA HIS A 117 -2.04 -1.59 -22.18
C HIS A 117 -1.06 -2.68 -22.62
N ASP A 118 -1.04 -3.80 -21.87
CA ASP A 118 -0.37 -5.02 -22.24
C ASP A 118 -1.39 -5.92 -22.97
N VAL A 119 -1.26 -6.09 -24.27
CA VAL A 119 -2.22 -6.81 -25.12
C VAL A 119 -1.95 -8.31 -25.20
N ARG A 120 -0.98 -8.84 -24.48
CA ARG A 120 -0.62 -10.26 -24.52
C ARG A 120 -1.70 -11.19 -23.98
N HIS A 121 -2.68 -10.66 -23.25
CA HIS A 121 -3.79 -11.43 -22.72
C HIS A 121 -5.09 -10.63 -22.79
N THR A 122 -6.18 -11.26 -23.22
CA THR A 122 -7.48 -10.59 -23.48
C THR A 122 -8.15 -10.04 -22.22
N LEU A 123 -7.85 -10.57 -21.04
CA LEU A 123 -8.35 -10.05 -19.75
C LEU A 123 -7.58 -8.84 -19.24
N ASN A 124 -6.40 -8.55 -19.78
CA ASN A 124 -5.67 -7.35 -19.40
C ASN A 124 -6.49 -6.10 -19.73
N ARG A 125 -6.45 -5.11 -18.86
CA ARG A 125 -7.14 -3.83 -19.07
C ARG A 125 -6.11 -2.70 -19.15
N SER A 126 -6.44 -1.73 -19.98
CA SER A 126 -5.68 -0.48 -20.01
C SER A 126 -5.77 0.24 -18.67
N ARG A 127 -4.68 0.88 -18.29
CA ARG A 127 -4.55 1.58 -17.01
C ARG A 127 -3.65 2.79 -17.11
N GLN A 128 -3.85 3.73 -16.23
CA GLN A 128 -2.95 4.84 -16.04
C GLN A 128 -1.70 4.36 -15.28
N VAL A 129 -0.53 4.84 -15.67
CA VAL A 129 0.75 4.57 -15.02
C VAL A 129 1.49 5.88 -14.74
N ALA A 130 2.31 5.91 -13.70
CA ALA A 130 3.01 7.13 -13.27
C ALA A 130 4.18 7.50 -14.21
N GLY A 131 4.72 6.54 -14.95
CA GLY A 131 5.86 6.74 -15.85
C GLY A 131 5.94 5.69 -16.96
N PHE A 132 6.97 5.76 -17.79
CA PHE A 132 7.27 4.69 -18.74
C PHE A 132 8.07 3.57 -18.06
N HIS A 133 7.85 2.34 -18.52
CA HIS A 133 8.70 1.22 -18.13
C HIS A 133 10.07 1.34 -18.80
N THR A 134 11.11 0.94 -18.07
CA THR A 134 12.49 0.93 -18.61
C THR A 134 12.67 -0.15 -19.69
N PRO A 135 13.68 -0.05 -20.54
CA PRO A 135 14.03 -1.13 -21.48
C PRO A 135 14.18 -2.50 -20.80
N ALA A 136 14.85 -2.55 -19.65
CA ALA A 136 15.05 -3.77 -18.89
C ALA A 136 13.73 -4.36 -18.39
N ALA A 137 12.80 -3.51 -17.91
CA ALA A 137 11.47 -3.94 -17.46
C ALA A 137 10.64 -4.54 -18.58
N LEU A 138 10.56 -3.89 -19.76
CA LEU A 138 9.83 -4.44 -20.89
C LEU A 138 10.45 -5.74 -21.40
N SER A 139 11.77 -5.87 -21.34
CA SER A 139 12.47 -7.13 -21.66
C SER A 139 12.10 -8.23 -20.66
N GLU A 140 12.09 -7.92 -19.37
CA GLU A 140 11.63 -8.85 -18.31
C GLU A 140 10.18 -9.26 -18.52
N PHE A 141 9.28 -8.29 -18.76
CA PHE A 141 7.88 -8.57 -18.99
C PHE A 141 7.64 -9.45 -20.21
N LEU A 142 8.36 -9.20 -21.30
CA LEU A 142 8.26 -10.02 -22.51
C LEU A 142 8.63 -11.48 -22.25
N GLY A 143 9.62 -11.72 -21.36
CA GLY A 143 10.08 -13.06 -20.98
C GLY A 143 9.20 -13.74 -19.90
N ARG A 144 8.24 -13.03 -19.29
CA ARG A 144 7.36 -13.57 -18.24
C ARG A 144 6.00 -13.95 -18.81
N ASP A 145 5.53 -15.15 -18.49
CA ASP A 145 4.18 -15.60 -18.75
C ASP A 145 3.38 -15.66 -17.45
N LEU A 146 2.60 -14.61 -17.20
CA LEU A 146 1.74 -14.52 -16.03
C LEU A 146 0.60 -15.56 -16.08
N GLY A 147 0.20 -16.05 -17.27
CA GLY A 147 -0.78 -17.12 -17.41
C GLY A 147 -0.24 -18.40 -16.80
N SER A 148 0.88 -18.87 -17.29
CA SER A 148 1.56 -20.07 -16.76
C SER A 148 1.89 -19.95 -15.26
N ALA A 149 2.25 -18.74 -14.79
CA ALA A 149 2.47 -18.52 -13.36
C ALA A 149 1.18 -18.63 -12.52
N CYS A 150 0.04 -18.16 -13.02
CA CYS A 150 -1.26 -18.34 -12.38
C CYS A 150 -1.69 -19.81 -12.38
N ASP A 151 -1.45 -20.56 -13.47
CA ASP A 151 -1.72 -21.99 -13.54
C ASP A 151 -0.86 -22.76 -12.52
N ALA A 152 0.43 -22.43 -12.43
CA ALA A 152 1.32 -22.98 -11.41
C ALA A 152 0.85 -22.65 -9.99
N LEU A 153 0.35 -21.42 -9.74
CA LEU A 153 -0.21 -21.01 -8.47
C LEU A 153 -1.43 -21.82 -8.07
N ALA A 154 -2.33 -22.06 -9.02
CA ALA A 154 -3.54 -22.88 -8.79
C ALA A 154 -3.22 -24.34 -8.46
N LEU A 155 -2.10 -24.87 -8.95
CA LEU A 155 -1.63 -26.23 -8.66
C LEU A 155 -0.86 -26.35 -7.34
N LEU A 156 -0.38 -25.24 -6.75
CA LEU A 156 0.31 -25.27 -5.47
C LEU A 156 -0.66 -25.62 -4.33
N PRO A 157 -0.36 -26.63 -3.50
CA PRO A 157 -1.20 -26.94 -2.36
C PRO A 157 -1.30 -25.77 -1.38
N ASN A 158 -2.50 -25.39 -0.99
CA ASN A 158 -2.75 -24.36 0.04
C ASN A 158 -3.06 -25.05 1.38
N THR A 159 -2.10 -25.84 1.87
CA THR A 159 -2.29 -26.81 2.96
C THR A 159 -1.29 -26.62 4.10
N HIS A 160 -0.79 -25.39 4.32
CA HIS A 160 0.10 -25.16 5.45
C HIS A 160 -0.59 -25.55 6.77
N PRO A 161 0.06 -26.35 7.68
CA PRO A 161 -0.61 -26.96 8.83
C PRO A 161 -1.21 -25.96 9.84
N LYS A 162 -0.72 -24.72 9.87
CA LYS A 162 -1.21 -23.66 10.76
C LYS A 162 -2.29 -22.79 10.14
N LEU A 163 -2.62 -22.98 8.86
CA LEU A 163 -3.69 -22.22 8.21
C LEU A 163 -5.06 -22.68 8.73
N ARG A 164 -5.87 -21.71 9.03
CA ARG A 164 -7.29 -21.90 9.35
C ARG A 164 -8.12 -21.93 8.04
N PRO A 165 -9.28 -22.59 8.00
CA PRO A 165 -10.08 -22.73 6.77
C PRO A 165 -10.36 -21.40 6.07
N TYR A 166 -10.75 -20.37 6.81
CA TYR A 166 -11.04 -19.05 6.24
C TYR A 166 -9.78 -18.35 5.68
N GLN A 167 -8.58 -18.66 6.16
CA GLN A 167 -7.31 -18.15 5.62
C GLN A 167 -7.00 -18.81 4.27
N VAL A 168 -7.33 -20.09 4.12
CA VAL A 168 -7.27 -20.80 2.85
C VAL A 168 -8.25 -20.18 1.85
N GLU A 169 -9.49 -19.89 2.28
CA GLU A 169 -10.49 -19.19 1.46
C GLU A 169 -9.98 -17.80 1.01
N ALA A 170 -9.37 -17.05 1.93
CA ALA A 170 -8.82 -15.72 1.61
C ALA A 170 -7.73 -15.79 0.54
N ASN A 171 -6.78 -16.70 0.69
CA ASN A 171 -5.71 -16.90 -0.29
C ASN A 171 -6.29 -17.32 -1.64
N THR A 172 -7.21 -18.27 -1.67
CA THR A 172 -7.86 -18.74 -2.90
C THR A 172 -8.61 -17.60 -3.61
N ALA A 173 -9.30 -16.72 -2.86
CA ALA A 173 -10.01 -15.58 -3.44
C ALA A 173 -9.05 -14.55 -4.05
N VAL A 174 -7.91 -14.26 -3.41
CA VAL A 174 -6.86 -13.39 -3.95
C VAL A 174 -6.27 -14.00 -5.24
N GLU A 175 -5.96 -15.28 -5.23
CA GLU A 175 -5.38 -16.00 -6.37
C GLU A 175 -6.32 -16.03 -7.57
N ALA A 176 -7.60 -16.28 -7.33
CA ALA A 176 -8.64 -16.22 -8.37
C ALA A 176 -8.76 -14.82 -8.98
N ALA A 177 -8.72 -13.78 -8.16
CA ALA A 177 -8.75 -12.40 -8.63
C ALA A 177 -7.52 -12.04 -9.48
N ILE A 178 -6.33 -12.54 -9.12
CA ILE A 178 -5.10 -12.38 -9.91
C ILE A 178 -5.22 -13.11 -11.25
N ALA A 179 -5.77 -14.33 -11.27
CA ALA A 179 -6.02 -15.09 -12.49
C ALA A 179 -7.00 -14.36 -13.43
N GLU A 180 -8.01 -13.67 -12.88
CA GLU A 180 -8.92 -12.76 -13.60
C GLU A 180 -8.26 -11.44 -14.02
N ARG A 181 -6.95 -11.26 -13.80
CA ARG A 181 -6.19 -10.04 -14.11
C ARG A 181 -6.65 -8.79 -13.34
N LYS A 182 -7.31 -8.95 -12.20
CA LYS A 182 -7.57 -7.84 -11.29
C LYS A 182 -6.26 -7.33 -10.71
N ARG A 183 -6.10 -6.03 -10.69
CA ARG A 183 -4.86 -5.37 -10.24
C ARG A 183 -5.00 -4.66 -8.91
N GLN A 184 -6.21 -4.47 -8.43
CA GLN A 184 -6.51 -3.86 -7.13
C GLN A 184 -7.57 -4.73 -6.46
N MET A 185 -7.30 -5.19 -5.24
CA MET A 185 -8.21 -6.05 -4.49
C MET A 185 -8.08 -5.82 -2.99
N LEU A 186 -9.19 -5.96 -2.29
CA LEU A 186 -9.28 -5.78 -0.84
C LEU A 186 -9.67 -7.09 -0.16
N VAL A 187 -8.91 -7.43 0.87
CA VAL A 187 -9.19 -8.52 1.80
C VAL A 187 -9.62 -7.92 3.14
N ALA A 188 -10.86 -8.15 3.54
CA ALA A 188 -11.42 -7.67 4.79
C ALA A 188 -11.45 -8.81 5.81
N MET A 189 -10.62 -8.73 6.86
CA MET A 189 -10.53 -9.75 7.91
C MET A 189 -10.51 -9.09 9.29
N ALA A 190 -11.34 -9.56 10.21
CA ALA A 190 -11.41 -9.04 11.58
C ALA A 190 -10.05 -9.09 12.31
N THR A 191 -9.85 -8.19 13.26
CA THR A 191 -8.65 -8.20 14.11
C THR A 191 -8.58 -9.52 14.89
N GLY A 192 -7.38 -10.06 15.10
CA GLY A 192 -7.17 -11.34 15.80
C GLY A 192 -7.36 -12.59 14.94
N THR A 193 -7.73 -12.47 13.66
CA THR A 193 -7.93 -13.61 12.75
C THR A 193 -6.66 -14.07 12.03
N GLY A 194 -5.50 -13.48 12.37
CA GLY A 194 -4.21 -13.87 11.80
C GLY A 194 -3.96 -13.32 10.39
N LYS A 195 -4.36 -12.08 10.14
CA LYS A 195 -4.15 -11.34 8.87
C LYS A 195 -2.72 -11.47 8.34
N THR A 196 -1.74 -11.12 9.17
CA THR A 196 -0.31 -11.14 8.79
C THR A 196 0.13 -12.55 8.37
N PHE A 197 -0.28 -13.59 9.10
CA PHE A 197 0.04 -14.98 8.75
C PHE A 197 -0.55 -15.39 7.40
N THR A 198 -1.80 -14.99 7.14
CA THR A 198 -2.46 -15.21 5.85
C THR A 198 -1.68 -14.57 4.71
N LEU A 199 -1.24 -13.31 4.90
CA LEU A 199 -0.46 -12.60 3.88
C LEU A 199 0.93 -13.18 3.66
N VAL A 200 1.64 -13.57 4.72
CA VAL A 200 2.96 -14.20 4.58
C VAL A 200 2.85 -15.48 3.76
N ASN A 201 1.84 -16.31 4.03
CA ASN A 201 1.57 -17.49 3.20
C ASN A 201 1.22 -17.12 1.75
N GLN A 202 0.39 -16.08 1.55
CA GLN A 202 0.04 -15.61 0.22
C GLN A 202 1.29 -15.15 -0.55
N VAL A 203 2.17 -14.36 0.08
CA VAL A 203 3.42 -13.88 -0.53
C VAL A 203 4.30 -15.06 -0.94
N TYR A 204 4.48 -16.06 -0.04
CA TYR A 204 5.21 -17.26 -0.37
C TYR A 204 4.67 -17.95 -1.63
N ARG A 205 3.36 -18.13 -1.71
CA ARG A 205 2.70 -18.79 -2.84
C ARG A 205 2.87 -18.01 -4.14
N LEU A 206 2.71 -16.68 -4.09
CA LEU A 206 2.90 -15.79 -5.24
C LEU A 206 4.35 -15.81 -5.75
N MET A 207 5.33 -15.84 -4.85
CA MET A 207 6.74 -15.94 -5.22
C MET A 207 7.10 -17.33 -5.74
N LYS A 208 6.63 -18.38 -5.10
CA LYS A 208 6.89 -19.77 -5.51
C LYS A 208 6.34 -20.11 -6.88
N SER A 209 5.19 -19.56 -7.24
CA SER A 209 4.56 -19.76 -8.56
C SER A 209 5.17 -18.90 -9.67
N GLY A 210 5.97 -17.88 -9.32
CA GLY A 210 6.49 -16.89 -10.26
C GLY A 210 5.53 -15.78 -10.65
N VAL A 211 4.37 -15.67 -9.98
CA VAL A 211 3.45 -14.52 -10.12
C VAL A 211 4.13 -13.23 -9.67
N ALA A 212 4.91 -13.28 -8.60
CA ALA A 212 5.71 -12.17 -8.11
C ALA A 212 7.14 -12.60 -7.82
N LYS A 213 8.10 -11.68 -8.02
CA LYS A 213 9.48 -11.79 -7.57
C LYS A 213 9.78 -10.74 -6.52
N ARG A 214 9.39 -9.51 -6.75
CA ARG A 214 9.63 -8.34 -5.87
C ARG A 214 8.32 -7.92 -5.24
N VAL A 215 8.24 -8.05 -3.93
CA VAL A 215 7.03 -7.73 -3.15
C VAL A 215 7.32 -6.58 -2.20
N LEU A 216 6.53 -5.52 -2.27
CA LEU A 216 6.52 -4.43 -1.30
C LEU A 216 5.40 -4.68 -0.28
N PHE A 217 5.77 -4.74 1.00
CA PHE A 217 4.83 -4.87 2.11
C PHE A 217 4.80 -3.55 2.89
N LEU A 218 3.73 -2.79 2.71
CA LEU A 218 3.53 -1.48 3.33
C LEU A 218 2.69 -1.59 4.59
N VAL A 219 3.17 -0.96 5.65
CA VAL A 219 2.48 -0.82 6.93
C VAL A 219 2.43 0.64 7.37
N ASP A 220 1.58 0.93 8.34
CA ASP A 220 1.40 2.29 8.84
C ASP A 220 2.54 2.75 9.76
N ARG A 221 3.03 1.86 10.66
CA ARG A 221 3.98 2.20 11.73
C ARG A 221 5.17 1.25 11.77
N ARG A 222 6.30 1.73 12.30
CA ARG A 222 7.55 0.95 12.44
C ARG A 222 7.37 -0.32 13.26
N ALA A 223 6.63 -0.25 14.38
CA ALA A 223 6.34 -1.43 15.20
C ALA A 223 5.62 -2.53 14.39
N LEU A 224 4.68 -2.17 13.50
CA LEU A 224 4.02 -3.12 12.61
C LEU A 224 4.97 -3.66 11.54
N ALA A 225 5.90 -2.84 11.05
CA ALA A 225 6.94 -3.29 10.13
C ALA A 225 7.85 -4.34 10.80
N ALA A 226 8.29 -4.09 12.02
CA ALA A 226 9.10 -5.05 12.81
C ALA A 226 8.35 -6.37 13.03
N GLN A 227 7.06 -6.32 13.40
CA GLN A 227 6.20 -7.50 13.55
C GLN A 227 6.04 -8.26 12.23
N ALA A 228 5.87 -7.58 11.11
CA ALA A 228 5.76 -8.21 9.79
C ALA A 228 7.04 -8.94 9.42
N VAL A 229 8.21 -8.31 9.61
CA VAL A 229 9.52 -8.96 9.34
C VAL A 229 9.72 -10.19 10.22
N GLN A 230 9.36 -10.11 11.51
CA GLN A 230 9.39 -11.27 12.41
C GLN A 230 8.44 -12.38 11.94
N ALA A 231 7.25 -12.03 11.46
CA ALA A 231 6.30 -13.00 10.93
C ALA A 231 6.86 -13.73 9.70
N PHE A 232 7.51 -13.03 8.76
CA PHE A 232 8.23 -13.65 7.64
C PHE A 232 9.36 -14.57 8.12
N ALA A 233 10.18 -14.12 9.05
CA ALA A 233 11.29 -14.90 9.57
C ALA A 233 10.86 -16.15 10.36
N ALA A 234 9.69 -16.11 11.01
CA ALA A 234 9.14 -17.21 11.78
C ALA A 234 8.35 -18.21 10.93
N PHE A 235 7.93 -17.82 9.72
CA PHE A 235 7.08 -18.63 8.86
C PHE A 235 7.85 -19.81 8.26
N GLU A 236 7.39 -21.03 8.54
CA GLU A 236 7.93 -22.27 7.94
C GLU A 236 7.25 -22.50 6.59
N ALA A 237 7.87 -21.97 5.53
CA ALA A 237 7.30 -21.97 4.19
C ALA A 237 7.25 -23.36 3.56
N GLU A 238 8.26 -24.21 3.85
CA GLU A 238 8.34 -25.63 3.47
C GLU A 238 8.77 -26.45 4.68
N PRO A 239 8.52 -27.76 4.72
CA PRO A 239 8.92 -28.59 5.84
C PRO A 239 10.39 -28.43 6.19
N GLY A 240 10.67 -27.91 7.38
CA GLY A 240 12.03 -27.65 7.86
C GLY A 240 12.72 -26.42 7.27
N GLN A 241 12.06 -25.65 6.41
CA GLN A 241 12.61 -24.45 5.78
C GLN A 241 11.77 -23.21 6.08
N LYS A 242 12.39 -22.21 6.70
CA LYS A 242 11.75 -20.92 6.94
C LYS A 242 11.74 -20.06 5.67
N PHE A 243 10.82 -19.10 5.61
CA PHE A 243 10.66 -18.19 4.47
C PHE A 243 11.99 -17.50 4.11
N ASN A 244 12.69 -16.95 5.12
CA ASN A 244 13.97 -16.25 4.93
C ASN A 244 15.17 -17.15 4.56
N ALA A 245 14.99 -18.47 4.55
CA ALA A 245 15.97 -19.41 4.00
C ALA A 245 15.77 -19.65 2.49
N ILE A 246 14.59 -19.29 1.95
CA ILE A 246 14.20 -19.47 0.54
C ILE A 246 14.22 -18.14 -0.19
N TYR A 247 13.69 -17.07 0.42
CA TYR A 247 13.60 -15.73 -0.14
C TYR A 247 14.14 -14.70 0.83
N GLU A 248 14.81 -13.68 0.32
CA GLU A 248 15.32 -12.58 1.12
C GLU A 248 14.19 -11.67 1.61
N VAL A 249 14.28 -11.29 2.87
CA VAL A 249 13.36 -10.34 3.51
C VAL A 249 14.18 -9.14 3.97
N TYR A 250 13.90 -8.00 3.38
CA TYR A 250 14.52 -6.74 3.71
C TYR A 250 13.55 -5.81 4.42
N SER A 251 14.11 -4.88 5.17
CA SER A 251 13.32 -3.81 5.79
C SER A 251 14.06 -2.47 5.78
N GLN A 252 13.40 -1.45 6.28
CA GLN A 252 14.06 -0.22 6.74
C GLN A 252 14.84 -0.51 8.04
N ARG A 253 15.70 0.44 8.45
CA ARG A 253 16.35 0.36 9.77
C ARG A 253 15.32 0.53 10.87
N PHE A 254 15.46 -0.28 11.92
CA PHE A 254 14.64 -0.15 13.14
C PHE A 254 15.48 0.42 14.28
N HIS A 255 14.85 1.21 15.14
CA HIS A 255 15.40 1.57 16.42
C HIS A 255 15.14 0.46 17.44
N ARG A 256 15.91 0.44 18.54
CA ARG A 256 15.74 -0.58 19.60
C ARG A 256 14.32 -0.59 20.19
N GLU A 257 13.68 0.57 20.20
CA GLU A 257 12.33 0.81 20.71
C GLU A 257 11.23 0.20 19.81
N ASP A 258 11.54 -0.01 18.53
CA ASP A 258 10.62 -0.61 17.56
C ASP A 258 10.55 -2.15 17.70
N LEU A 259 11.50 -2.74 18.41
CA LEU A 259 11.66 -4.19 18.57
C LEU A 259 11.17 -4.61 19.95
N ASP A 260 9.98 -5.21 20.02
CA ASP A 260 9.46 -5.81 21.26
C ASP A 260 10.32 -7.00 21.68
N GLY A 261 10.93 -6.92 22.89
CA GLY A 261 11.50 -8.05 23.59
C GLY A 261 12.97 -8.35 23.35
N GLU A 262 13.48 -9.39 24.01
CA GLU A 262 14.89 -9.84 24.03
C GLU A 262 15.40 -10.41 22.69
N ASN A 263 14.57 -10.49 21.66
CA ASN A 263 14.93 -11.04 20.35
C ASN A 263 15.77 -10.03 19.56
N ARG A 264 17.07 -10.27 19.51
CA ARG A 264 18.04 -9.61 18.64
C ARG A 264 17.85 -10.05 17.18
N PHE A 265 16.69 -9.73 16.60
CA PHE A 265 16.51 -9.88 15.16
C PHE A 265 16.91 -8.57 14.50
N ASP A 266 18.03 -8.58 13.80
CA ASP A 266 18.48 -7.45 12.99
C ASP A 266 18.14 -7.77 11.52
N PRO A 267 17.06 -7.21 10.98
CA PRO A 267 16.67 -7.48 9.60
C PRO A 267 17.67 -6.84 8.63
N ASN A 268 17.89 -7.49 7.52
CA ASN A 268 18.70 -6.93 6.44
C ASN A 268 18.06 -5.65 5.92
N VAL A 269 18.84 -4.58 5.85
CA VAL A 269 18.40 -3.32 5.23
C VAL A 269 18.52 -3.44 3.71
N LEU A 270 17.45 -3.05 2.98
CA LEU A 270 17.46 -3.11 1.52
C LEU A 270 18.47 -2.10 0.94
N PRO A 271 19.42 -2.53 0.14
CA PRO A 271 20.31 -1.63 -0.58
C PRO A 271 19.49 -0.75 -1.56
N GLU A 272 19.77 0.54 -1.61
CA GLU A 272 19.06 1.48 -2.50
C GLU A 272 19.12 1.07 -3.99
N SER A 273 20.19 0.39 -4.39
CA SER A 273 20.35 -0.10 -5.77
C SER A 273 19.23 -1.07 -6.20
N TYR A 274 18.66 -1.85 -5.27
CA TYR A 274 17.53 -2.75 -5.54
C TYR A 274 16.23 -1.98 -5.82
N LEU A 275 16.09 -0.77 -5.24
CA LEU A 275 14.96 0.11 -5.49
C LEU A 275 15.09 0.86 -6.81
N VAL A 276 16.26 1.48 -7.06
CA VAL A 276 16.44 2.37 -8.21
C VAL A 276 16.80 1.63 -9.50
N ARG A 277 17.36 0.42 -9.40
CA ARG A 277 17.76 -0.41 -10.55
C ARG A 277 17.43 -1.88 -10.34
N PRO A 278 16.14 -2.23 -10.20
CA PRO A 278 15.72 -3.62 -9.99
C PRO A 278 16.20 -4.49 -11.17
N GLN A 279 16.76 -5.65 -10.85
CA GLN A 279 17.26 -6.59 -11.85
C GLN A 279 16.24 -7.73 -12.05
N PRO A 280 16.17 -8.34 -13.25
CA PRO A 280 15.26 -9.45 -13.53
C PRO A 280 15.44 -10.68 -12.62
N GLY A 281 16.67 -10.84 -12.06
CA GLY A 281 17.00 -11.93 -11.13
C GLY A 281 16.62 -11.68 -9.68
N ASP A 282 16.30 -10.44 -9.31
CA ASP A 282 15.99 -10.08 -7.93
C ASP A 282 14.67 -10.70 -7.48
N ALA A 283 14.70 -11.39 -6.34
CA ALA A 283 13.53 -11.99 -5.73
C ALA A 283 13.56 -11.76 -4.21
N PHE A 284 12.74 -10.82 -3.73
CA PHE A 284 12.74 -10.42 -2.33
C PHE A 284 11.40 -9.85 -1.87
N VAL A 285 11.22 -9.75 -0.56
CA VAL A 285 10.19 -8.98 0.11
C VAL A 285 10.83 -7.77 0.76
N TYR A 286 10.29 -6.58 0.51
CA TYR A 286 10.68 -5.36 1.19
C TYR A 286 9.55 -4.88 2.10
N VAL A 287 9.79 -4.87 3.40
CA VAL A 287 8.85 -4.36 4.41
C VAL A 287 9.23 -2.93 4.74
N SER A 288 8.30 -2.01 4.55
CA SER A 288 8.52 -0.58 4.76
C SER A 288 7.28 0.09 5.34
N THR A 289 7.48 1.21 6.05
CA THR A 289 6.36 2.08 6.38
C THR A 289 5.94 2.88 5.16
N ILE A 290 4.66 3.24 5.10
CA ILE A 290 4.14 4.11 4.03
C ILE A 290 4.83 5.48 4.05
N GLN A 291 5.14 6.01 5.24
CA GLN A 291 5.84 7.27 5.42
C GLN A 291 7.22 7.22 4.76
N ARG A 292 8.02 6.19 5.04
CA ARG A 292 9.34 6.02 4.42
C ARG A 292 9.25 5.88 2.90
N MET A 293 8.32 5.06 2.41
CA MET A 293 8.14 4.90 0.96
C MET A 293 7.71 6.21 0.29
N THR A 294 6.86 7.01 0.93
CA THR A 294 6.49 8.34 0.45
C THR A 294 7.71 9.26 0.37
N ILE A 295 8.58 9.26 1.39
CA ILE A 295 9.83 10.04 1.37
C ILE A 295 10.73 9.58 0.21
N ASN A 296 10.86 8.28 0.02
CA ASN A 296 11.68 7.72 -1.05
C ASN A 296 11.15 8.09 -2.45
N LEU A 297 9.84 8.24 -2.63
CA LEU A 297 9.24 8.61 -3.91
C LEU A 297 9.18 10.12 -4.14
N PHE A 298 8.78 10.88 -3.14
CA PHE A 298 8.35 12.28 -3.32
C PHE A 298 9.11 13.28 -2.45
N GLY A 299 10.04 12.81 -1.61
CA GLY A 299 10.79 13.64 -0.67
C GLY A 299 10.05 13.83 0.66
N ARG A 300 10.76 14.44 1.64
CA ARG A 300 10.29 14.59 3.02
C ARG A 300 9.05 15.47 3.14
N ASP A 301 8.96 16.50 2.33
CA ASP A 301 7.82 17.44 2.37
C ASP A 301 6.49 16.74 2.07
N ALA A 302 6.49 15.74 1.20
CA ALA A 302 5.30 14.97 0.86
C ALA A 302 4.81 14.06 2.00
N ALA A 303 5.67 13.76 2.97
CA ALA A 303 5.35 12.90 4.11
C ALA A 303 4.97 13.68 5.38
N LEU A 304 4.97 15.02 5.33
CA LEU A 304 4.59 15.84 6.48
C LEU A 304 3.14 15.60 6.89
N GLY A 305 2.92 15.33 8.17
CA GLY A 305 1.60 15.10 8.74
C GLY A 305 1.00 13.71 8.48
N MET A 306 1.76 12.77 7.91
CA MET A 306 1.29 11.39 7.70
C MET A 306 1.30 10.53 8.97
N SER A 307 2.17 10.84 9.92
CA SER A 307 2.37 10.06 11.15
C SER A 307 2.99 10.96 12.21
N ASP A 308 2.69 10.67 13.48
CA ASP A 308 3.37 11.27 14.63
C ASP A 308 4.77 10.69 14.87
N GLU A 309 5.14 9.63 14.14
CA GLU A 309 6.47 9.04 14.21
C GLU A 309 7.51 9.96 13.57
N PRO A 310 8.70 10.12 14.17
CA PRO A 310 9.78 10.90 13.58
C PRO A 310 10.22 10.28 12.25
N PHE A 311 10.68 11.11 11.31
CA PHE A 311 11.22 10.62 10.04
C PHE A 311 12.50 9.80 10.26
N ASP A 312 12.67 8.76 9.45
CA ASP A 312 13.93 8.05 9.39
C ASP A 312 15.03 8.99 8.90
N GLU A 313 16.12 9.10 9.65
CA GLU A 313 17.23 10.01 9.33
C GLU A 313 17.88 9.67 7.99
N ASP A 314 17.92 8.38 7.64
CA ASP A 314 18.50 7.83 6.42
C ASP A 314 17.53 7.80 5.23
N ALA A 315 16.27 8.26 5.39
CA ALA A 315 15.33 8.32 4.29
C ALA A 315 15.56 9.57 3.42
N GLY A 316 15.80 9.34 2.14
CA GLY A 316 15.95 10.37 1.11
C GLY A 316 15.11 10.05 -0.13
N GLN A 317 14.93 11.04 -1.00
CA GLN A 317 14.25 10.84 -2.27
C GLN A 317 15.13 10.02 -3.23
N LEU A 318 14.53 9.06 -3.91
CA LEU A 318 15.15 8.11 -4.83
C LEU A 318 14.38 8.06 -6.15
N ASP A 319 15.07 7.80 -7.25
CA ASP A 319 14.44 7.59 -8.56
C ASP A 319 13.97 6.12 -8.70
N ILE A 320 12.91 5.77 -7.97
CA ILE A 320 12.36 4.41 -7.98
C ILE A 320 11.48 4.25 -9.21
N PRO A 321 11.77 3.29 -10.12
CA PRO A 321 10.95 3.09 -11.29
C PRO A 321 9.60 2.45 -10.96
N ILE A 322 8.61 2.71 -11.78
CA ILE A 322 7.23 2.23 -11.55
C ILE A 322 7.09 0.70 -11.47
N HIS A 323 8.04 -0.03 -12.01
CA HIS A 323 8.08 -1.50 -12.04
C HIS A 323 9.00 -2.11 -10.98
N ALA A 324 9.40 -1.33 -9.98
CA ALA A 324 10.29 -1.83 -8.92
C ALA A 324 9.72 -3.04 -8.17
N PHE A 325 8.39 -3.13 -8.09
CA PHE A 325 7.69 -4.24 -7.44
C PHE A 325 6.61 -4.84 -8.35
N ASP A 326 6.42 -6.15 -8.25
CA ASP A 326 5.35 -6.89 -8.95
C ASP A 326 4.04 -6.85 -8.17
N VAL A 327 4.14 -6.89 -6.84
CA VAL A 327 3.01 -6.87 -5.91
C VAL A 327 3.29 -5.85 -4.80
N VAL A 328 2.30 -5.04 -4.49
CA VAL A 328 2.28 -4.15 -3.33
C VAL A 328 1.17 -4.58 -2.39
N ILE A 329 1.52 -4.93 -1.17
CA ILE A 329 0.58 -5.25 -0.10
C ILE A 329 0.51 -4.05 0.83
N ALA A 330 -0.70 -3.58 1.11
CA ALA A 330 -0.95 -2.49 2.04
C ALA A 330 -1.75 -3.02 3.23
N ASP A 331 -1.06 -3.22 4.37
CA ASP A 331 -1.69 -3.64 5.61
C ASP A 331 -2.30 -2.44 6.34
N GLU A 332 -3.43 -2.65 7.03
CA GLU A 332 -4.23 -1.61 7.69
C GLU A 332 -4.55 -0.42 6.76
N CYS A 333 -4.83 -0.70 5.50
CA CYS A 333 -5.02 0.28 4.43
C CYS A 333 -6.27 1.16 4.57
N HIS A 334 -7.03 1.01 5.66
CA HIS A 334 -8.14 1.89 6.02
C HIS A 334 -7.69 3.21 6.66
N ARG A 335 -6.42 3.29 7.07
CA ARG A 335 -5.86 4.47 7.71
C ARG A 335 -5.70 5.63 6.72
N GLY A 336 -5.64 6.84 7.23
CA GLY A 336 -5.73 8.08 6.49
C GLY A 336 -7.04 8.78 6.85
N TYR A 337 -7.00 9.66 7.85
CA TYR A 337 -8.19 10.34 8.37
C TYR A 337 -8.39 11.68 7.70
N THR A 338 -7.35 12.27 7.14
CA THR A 338 -7.40 13.54 6.43
C THR A 338 -7.37 13.34 4.91
N THR A 339 -7.89 14.31 4.16
CA THR A 339 -7.84 14.31 2.69
C THR A 339 -6.39 14.29 2.18
N ALA A 340 -5.48 14.94 2.87
CA ALA A 340 -4.06 14.99 2.52
C ALA A 340 -3.40 13.61 2.68
N GLU A 341 -3.59 12.95 3.81
CA GLU A 341 -3.08 11.59 4.05
C GLU A 341 -3.59 10.59 3.02
N LEU A 342 -4.91 10.62 2.73
CA LEU A 342 -5.52 9.77 1.71
C LEU A 342 -4.93 10.00 0.33
N SER A 343 -4.66 11.25 -0.03
CA SER A 343 -4.03 11.62 -1.29
C SER A 343 -2.61 11.05 -1.37
N THR A 344 -1.84 11.20 -0.30
CA THR A 344 -0.45 10.72 -0.22
C THR A 344 -0.37 9.19 -0.26
N TRP A 345 -1.24 8.49 0.47
CA TRP A 345 -1.37 7.03 0.37
C TRP A 345 -1.65 6.56 -1.06
N ARG A 346 -2.64 7.19 -1.72
CA ARG A 346 -2.99 6.87 -3.10
C ARG A 346 -1.83 7.12 -4.06
N ASN A 347 -1.20 8.29 -3.97
CA ASN A 347 -0.08 8.63 -4.83
C ASN A 347 1.09 7.65 -4.69
N THR A 348 1.38 7.21 -3.45
CA THR A 348 2.43 6.21 -3.18
C THR A 348 2.08 4.86 -3.78
N LEU A 349 0.83 4.40 -3.63
CA LEU A 349 0.38 3.15 -4.25
C LEU A 349 0.32 3.26 -5.77
N ASP A 350 -0.18 4.37 -6.32
CA ASP A 350 -0.37 4.59 -7.76
C ASP A 350 0.93 4.82 -8.51
N HIS A 351 2.02 5.16 -7.80
CA HIS A 351 3.34 5.21 -8.40
C HIS A 351 3.74 3.86 -9.02
N PHE A 352 3.43 2.74 -8.36
CA PHE A 352 3.85 1.42 -8.81
C PHE A 352 2.85 0.79 -9.78
N ASP A 353 3.32 0.32 -10.92
CA ASP A 353 2.56 -0.54 -11.82
C ASP A 353 2.59 -2.00 -11.34
N ALA A 354 2.05 -2.23 -10.17
CA ALA A 354 2.02 -3.51 -9.47
C ALA A 354 0.59 -4.02 -9.25
N ILE A 355 0.44 -5.29 -8.92
CA ILE A 355 -0.79 -5.83 -8.32
C ILE A 355 -0.87 -5.30 -6.89
N LYS A 356 -2.00 -4.70 -6.50
CA LYS A 356 -2.21 -4.08 -5.19
C LYS A 356 -3.21 -4.88 -4.38
N ILE A 357 -2.77 -5.34 -3.21
CA ILE A 357 -3.59 -6.11 -2.27
C ILE A 357 -3.71 -5.29 -1.00
N GLY A 358 -4.90 -4.76 -0.73
CA GLY A 358 -5.22 -4.09 0.53
C GLY A 358 -5.70 -5.07 1.57
N LEU A 359 -5.27 -4.89 2.82
CA LEU A 359 -5.74 -5.67 3.96
C LEU A 359 -6.27 -4.73 5.05
N THR A 360 -7.42 -5.04 5.61
CA THR A 360 -8.01 -4.26 6.70
C THR A 360 -9.00 -5.06 7.51
N ALA A 361 -9.15 -4.71 8.78
CA ALA A 361 -10.26 -5.22 9.60
C ALA A 361 -11.56 -4.43 9.36
N THR A 362 -11.44 -3.15 9.05
CA THR A 362 -12.55 -2.20 8.95
C THR A 362 -12.53 -1.48 7.60
N PRO A 363 -13.13 -2.06 6.56
CA PRO A 363 -13.07 -1.48 5.21
C PRO A 363 -13.88 -0.18 5.12
N ALA A 364 -13.19 0.96 5.24
CA ALA A 364 -13.78 2.29 5.09
C ALA A 364 -14.24 2.57 3.64
N ALA A 365 -15.12 3.57 3.47
CA ALA A 365 -15.67 3.90 2.16
C ALA A 365 -14.57 4.29 1.15
N HIS A 366 -13.58 5.09 1.57
CA HIS A 366 -12.45 5.49 0.71
C HIS A 366 -11.54 4.33 0.31
N THR A 367 -11.36 3.33 1.22
CA THR A 367 -10.58 2.12 0.94
C THR A 367 -11.26 1.26 -0.12
N LYS A 368 -12.60 1.06 0.03
CA LYS A 368 -13.40 0.36 -0.98
C LYS A 368 -13.39 1.09 -2.32
N ALA A 369 -13.43 2.41 -2.32
CA ALA A 369 -13.38 3.22 -3.54
C ALA A 369 -12.02 3.07 -4.28
N TYR A 370 -10.92 2.92 -3.55
CA TYR A 370 -9.59 2.72 -4.12
C TYR A 370 -9.39 1.30 -4.65
N PHE A 371 -9.61 0.29 -3.81
CA PHE A 371 -9.36 -1.12 -4.20
C PHE A 371 -10.48 -1.72 -5.06
N ARG A 372 -11.64 -1.07 -5.14
CA ARG A 372 -12.83 -1.42 -5.95
C ARG A 372 -13.45 -2.78 -5.61
N ASP A 373 -12.67 -3.87 -5.68
CA ASP A 373 -13.13 -5.24 -5.46
C ASP A 373 -12.76 -5.74 -4.06
N VAL A 374 -13.76 -5.98 -3.22
CA VAL A 374 -13.58 -6.73 -1.97
C VAL A 374 -13.68 -8.21 -2.31
N VAL A 375 -12.52 -8.85 -2.48
CA VAL A 375 -12.44 -10.24 -2.95
C VAL A 375 -12.73 -11.27 -1.86
N PHE A 376 -12.51 -10.88 -0.59
CA PHE A 376 -12.79 -11.74 0.55
C PHE A 376 -13.23 -10.95 1.78
N ARG A 377 -14.19 -11.53 2.55
CA ARG A 377 -14.68 -10.97 3.81
C ARG A 377 -14.73 -12.04 4.88
N TYR A 378 -14.07 -11.75 6.00
CA TYR A 378 -14.16 -12.54 7.23
C TYR A 378 -14.41 -11.61 8.41
N GLU A 379 -15.69 -11.29 8.61
CA GLU A 379 -16.15 -10.32 9.59
C GLU A 379 -16.18 -10.92 11.00
N TYR A 380 -16.25 -10.06 12.03
CA TYR A 380 -16.19 -10.45 13.43
C TYR A 380 -17.24 -11.49 13.80
N GLU A 381 -18.50 -11.26 13.39
CA GLU A 381 -19.64 -12.12 13.72
C GLU A 381 -19.47 -13.55 13.12
N ARG A 382 -18.88 -13.65 11.92
CA ARG A 382 -18.56 -14.95 11.33
C ARG A 382 -17.46 -15.65 12.13
N ALA A 383 -16.43 -14.91 12.56
CA ALA A 383 -15.31 -15.43 13.32
C ALA A 383 -15.73 -15.94 14.71
N VAL A 384 -16.65 -15.23 15.38
CA VAL A 384 -17.24 -15.67 16.65
C VAL A 384 -18.08 -16.91 16.45
N ARG A 385 -18.96 -16.93 15.46
CA ARG A 385 -19.83 -18.09 15.17
C ARG A 385 -19.03 -19.36 14.83
N GLU A 386 -17.90 -19.21 14.14
CA GLU A 386 -17.00 -20.31 13.81
C GLU A 386 -16.02 -20.66 14.96
N GLY A 387 -16.07 -19.93 16.09
CA GLY A 387 -15.27 -20.21 17.29
C GLY A 387 -13.79 -19.77 17.22
N PHE A 388 -13.43 -18.93 16.24
CA PHE A 388 -12.08 -18.40 16.10
C PHE A 388 -11.85 -17.07 16.85
N LEU A 389 -12.91 -16.34 17.13
CA LEU A 389 -12.92 -15.20 18.03
C LEU A 389 -13.93 -15.45 19.15
N VAL A 390 -13.77 -14.74 20.26
CA VAL A 390 -14.72 -14.73 21.36
C VAL A 390 -15.68 -13.58 21.21
N ASP A 391 -16.91 -13.78 21.70
CA ASP A 391 -17.88 -12.70 21.78
C ASP A 391 -17.51 -11.73 22.91
N TYR A 392 -18.09 -10.54 22.90
CA TYR A 392 -17.85 -9.51 23.91
C TYR A 392 -19.17 -8.88 24.37
N ASP A 393 -19.19 -8.52 25.63
CA ASP A 393 -20.28 -7.73 26.20
C ASP A 393 -19.84 -6.25 26.26
N VAL A 394 -20.75 -5.36 25.84
CA VAL A 394 -20.53 -3.92 25.93
C VAL A 394 -21.22 -3.40 27.19
N VAL A 395 -20.41 -2.91 28.13
CA VAL A 395 -20.89 -2.24 29.32
C VAL A 395 -20.68 -0.73 29.18
N SER A 396 -21.74 0.03 29.23
CA SER A 396 -21.72 1.50 29.19
C SER A 396 -21.85 2.05 30.61
N ILE A 397 -20.76 2.64 31.11
CA ILE A 397 -20.78 3.32 32.41
C ILE A 397 -21.12 4.79 32.19
N LYS A 398 -22.24 5.24 32.75
CA LYS A 398 -22.74 6.62 32.60
C LYS A 398 -22.62 7.35 33.93
N SER A 399 -21.83 8.41 33.97
CA SER A 399 -21.86 9.35 35.09
C SER A 399 -22.74 10.57 34.78
N ASN A 400 -23.32 11.18 35.79
CA ASN A 400 -24.15 12.39 35.62
C ASN A 400 -23.35 13.53 35.00
N VAL A 401 -22.09 13.63 35.33
CA VAL A 401 -21.17 14.64 34.78
C VAL A 401 -21.02 14.48 33.26
N ARG A 402 -20.81 13.24 32.76
CA ARG A 402 -20.63 12.96 31.31
C ARG A 402 -21.94 13.05 30.52
N ILE A 403 -23.10 12.96 31.17
CA ILE A 403 -24.41 13.10 30.49
C ILE A 403 -24.79 14.57 30.36
N ASN A 404 -24.68 15.33 31.48
CA ASN A 404 -25.24 16.67 31.63
C ASN A 404 -24.21 17.81 31.56
N GLY A 405 -22.91 17.47 31.47
CA GLY A 405 -21.82 18.43 31.63
C GLY A 405 -21.60 18.79 33.11
N VAL A 406 -20.73 19.73 33.35
CA VAL A 406 -20.38 20.24 34.67
C VAL A 406 -20.65 21.73 34.74
N PHE A 407 -21.45 22.13 35.75
CA PHE A 407 -21.57 23.54 36.13
C PHE A 407 -20.68 23.79 37.34
N LEU A 408 -19.67 24.64 37.16
CA LEU A 408 -18.68 24.99 38.17
C LEU A 408 -18.95 26.42 38.65
N ARG A 409 -18.94 26.61 39.95
CA ARG A 409 -19.22 27.91 40.60
C ARG A 409 -17.92 28.71 40.76
N GLU A 410 -18.07 30.04 40.87
CA GLU A 410 -16.95 30.92 41.25
C GLU A 410 -16.30 30.42 42.54
N GLY A 411 -14.99 30.33 42.57
CA GLY A 411 -14.18 29.84 43.68
C GLY A 411 -14.02 28.33 43.79
N GLU A 412 -14.55 27.51 42.86
CA GLU A 412 -14.25 26.09 42.81
C GLU A 412 -12.88 25.83 42.17
N GLN A 413 -12.12 24.86 42.75
CA GLN A 413 -10.87 24.39 42.17
C GLN A 413 -11.16 23.47 41.00
N VAL A 414 -10.56 23.78 39.87
CA VAL A 414 -10.67 22.95 38.67
C VAL A 414 -9.29 22.64 38.08
N GLY A 415 -9.15 21.45 37.56
CA GLY A 415 -8.01 21.11 36.70
C GLY A 415 -8.28 21.61 35.28
N MET A 416 -7.61 22.67 34.88
CA MET A 416 -7.63 23.17 33.51
C MET A 416 -6.58 22.46 32.70
N VAL A 417 -6.96 21.90 31.57
CA VAL A 417 -6.05 21.22 30.65
C VAL A 417 -5.64 22.18 29.55
N ASP A 418 -4.36 22.44 29.41
CA ASP A 418 -3.81 23.19 28.28
C ASP A 418 -3.94 22.32 27.01
N PRO A 419 -4.73 22.73 26.02
CA PRO A 419 -4.96 21.91 24.81
C PRO A 419 -3.71 21.74 23.95
N THR A 420 -2.65 22.53 24.16
CA THR A 420 -1.43 22.48 23.38
C THR A 420 -0.37 21.57 24.00
N SER A 421 -0.22 21.65 25.34
CA SER A 421 0.79 20.87 26.09
C SER A 421 0.21 19.64 26.78
N GLY A 422 -1.12 19.57 26.91
CA GLY A 422 -1.79 18.55 27.70
C GLY A 422 -1.54 18.63 29.22
N SER A 423 -0.85 19.71 29.70
CA SER A 423 -0.56 19.90 31.11
C SER A 423 -1.81 20.33 31.87
N GLU A 424 -2.02 19.71 33.04
CA GLU A 424 -3.09 20.10 33.96
C GLU A 424 -2.59 21.12 34.95
N GLN A 425 -3.30 22.22 35.09
CA GLN A 425 -3.06 23.23 36.13
C GLN A 425 -4.32 23.36 36.98
N MET A 426 -4.15 23.27 38.28
CA MET A 426 -5.25 23.53 39.22
C MET A 426 -5.39 25.05 39.37
N ASP A 427 -6.54 25.53 38.99
CA ASP A 427 -6.88 26.96 39.07
C ASP A 427 -8.20 27.17 39.82
N LEU A 428 -8.40 28.37 40.34
CA LEU A 428 -9.66 28.80 40.94
C LEU A 428 -10.44 29.57 39.90
N LEU A 429 -11.67 29.16 39.65
CA LEU A 429 -12.55 29.87 38.71
C LEU A 429 -12.89 31.27 39.23
N GLU A 430 -12.57 32.26 38.40
CA GLU A 430 -12.94 33.65 38.67
C GLU A 430 -14.41 33.94 38.39
N ASP A 431 -15.07 33.13 37.51
CA ASP A 431 -16.48 33.25 37.11
C ASP A 431 -17.16 31.89 37.01
N GLU A 432 -18.47 31.85 37.14
CA GLU A 432 -19.26 30.64 36.91
C GLU A 432 -19.20 30.21 35.44
N ARG A 433 -18.87 28.93 35.19
CA ARG A 433 -18.77 28.36 33.84
C ARG A 433 -19.49 27.03 33.76
N GLN A 434 -20.15 26.81 32.63
CA GLN A 434 -20.74 25.53 32.25
C GLN A 434 -19.93 24.89 31.16
N TYR A 435 -19.53 23.66 31.40
CA TYR A 435 -18.83 22.80 30.39
C TYR A 435 -19.80 21.69 29.98
N ASP A 436 -19.93 21.46 28.69
CA ASP A 436 -20.76 20.36 28.20
C ASP A 436 -20.00 19.01 28.28
N ALA A 437 -20.69 17.91 27.95
CA ALA A 437 -20.10 16.57 28.00
C ALA A 437 -18.91 16.39 27.03
N ALA A 438 -18.79 17.21 26.00
CA ALA A 438 -17.70 17.16 25.03
C ALA A 438 -16.45 17.90 25.49
N ASP A 439 -16.60 18.84 26.46
CA ASP A 439 -15.48 19.60 27.02
C ASP A 439 -14.76 18.87 28.15
N ILE A 440 -15.44 17.87 28.74
CA ILE A 440 -14.89 17.07 29.85
C ILE A 440 -13.71 16.23 29.32
N GLU A 441 -12.60 16.24 30.04
CA GLU A 441 -11.31 15.64 29.69
C GLU A 441 -10.57 16.33 28.53
N ARG A 442 -11.16 17.33 27.89
CA ARG A 442 -10.49 18.18 26.90
C ARG A 442 -10.04 19.52 27.47
N GLN A 443 -10.91 20.16 28.22
CA GLN A 443 -10.67 21.46 28.83
C GLN A 443 -10.66 21.41 30.36
N VAL A 444 -11.45 20.48 30.92
CA VAL A 444 -11.62 20.29 32.37
C VAL A 444 -11.57 18.83 32.70
N THR A 445 -10.78 18.44 33.71
CA THR A 445 -10.79 17.08 34.26
C THR A 445 -11.91 16.90 35.27
N ALA A 446 -12.51 15.71 35.31
CA ALA A 446 -13.54 15.34 36.27
C ALA A 446 -13.05 14.14 37.12
N PRO A 447 -12.18 14.37 38.12
CA PRO A 447 -11.55 13.30 38.90
C PRO A 447 -12.56 12.33 39.55
N ASP A 448 -13.66 12.86 40.10
CA ASP A 448 -14.68 12.02 40.71
C ASP A 448 -15.43 11.14 39.68
N SER A 449 -15.67 11.67 38.47
CA SER A 449 -16.24 10.87 37.38
C SER A 449 -15.33 9.75 36.96
N ASN A 450 -14.03 10.05 36.82
CA ASN A 450 -13.02 9.05 36.46
C ASN A 450 -12.88 7.97 37.54
N ARG A 451 -12.88 8.37 38.83
CA ARG A 451 -12.88 7.45 39.94
C ARG A 451 -14.08 6.50 39.90
N GLN A 452 -15.31 7.01 39.73
CA GLN A 452 -16.50 6.19 39.63
C GLN A 452 -16.44 5.18 38.49
N ILE A 453 -15.93 5.60 37.32
CA ILE A 453 -15.71 4.69 36.19
C ILE A 453 -14.74 3.56 36.54
N LEU A 454 -13.64 3.91 37.16
CA LEU A 454 -12.61 2.92 37.56
C LEU A 454 -13.11 1.98 38.66
N GLU A 455 -13.88 2.47 39.61
CA GLU A 455 -14.53 1.65 40.66
C GLU A 455 -15.51 0.63 40.04
N GLU A 456 -16.31 1.04 39.05
CA GLU A 456 -17.18 0.10 38.34
C GLU A 456 -16.37 -0.92 37.50
N ILE A 457 -15.32 -0.50 36.83
CA ILE A 457 -14.41 -1.44 36.11
C ILE A 457 -13.83 -2.45 37.10
N ARG A 458 -13.35 -2.00 38.24
CA ARG A 458 -12.82 -2.86 39.31
C ARG A 458 -13.85 -3.88 39.77
N LYS A 459 -15.07 -3.46 40.03
CA LYS A 459 -16.17 -4.34 40.46
C LYS A 459 -16.40 -5.46 39.42
N TYR A 460 -16.50 -5.13 38.14
CA TYR A 460 -16.62 -6.15 37.08
C TYR A 460 -15.40 -7.06 37.00
N ALA A 461 -14.21 -6.54 37.23
CA ALA A 461 -12.99 -7.34 37.25
C ALA A 461 -12.95 -8.32 38.44
N GLU A 462 -13.38 -7.90 39.64
CA GLU A 462 -13.49 -8.75 40.83
C GLU A 462 -14.59 -9.83 40.66
N GLU A 463 -15.76 -9.48 40.06
CA GLU A 463 -16.78 -10.47 39.72
C GLU A 463 -16.28 -11.52 38.73
N HIS A 464 -15.47 -11.09 37.74
CA HIS A 464 -14.83 -11.99 36.79
C HIS A 464 -13.82 -12.92 37.48
N GLU A 465 -13.01 -12.38 38.42
CA GLU A 465 -12.06 -13.17 39.19
C GLU A 465 -12.75 -14.22 40.07
N GLN A 466 -13.85 -13.83 40.74
CA GLN A 466 -14.66 -14.77 41.52
C GLN A 466 -15.25 -15.88 40.66
N ARG A 467 -15.67 -15.58 39.44
CA ARG A 467 -16.30 -16.53 38.51
C ARG A 467 -15.32 -17.48 37.85
N TYR A 468 -14.14 -16.97 37.45
CA TYR A 468 -13.16 -17.69 36.63
C TYR A 468 -11.84 -17.99 37.32
N GLY A 469 -11.63 -17.57 38.57
CA GLY A 469 -10.42 -17.84 39.36
C GLY A 469 -9.18 -17.06 38.93
N ARG A 470 -9.35 -16.04 38.13
CA ARG A 470 -8.26 -15.14 37.68
C ARG A 470 -8.75 -13.74 37.43
N PHE A 471 -7.97 -12.75 37.79
CA PHE A 471 -8.23 -11.36 37.44
C PHE A 471 -8.11 -11.16 35.92
N PRO A 472 -9.03 -10.43 35.27
CA PRO A 472 -8.98 -10.20 33.83
C PRO A 472 -7.80 -9.30 33.45
N LYS A 473 -7.14 -9.59 32.33
CA LYS A 473 -6.21 -8.64 31.74
C LYS A 473 -6.98 -7.41 31.30
N THR A 474 -6.66 -6.28 31.89
CA THR A 474 -7.39 -5.01 31.70
C THR A 474 -6.49 -4.02 30.97
N LEU A 475 -7.01 -3.40 29.92
CA LEU A 475 -6.37 -2.31 29.18
C LEU A 475 -7.26 -1.08 29.27
N ILE A 476 -6.74 0.01 29.78
CA ILE A 476 -7.45 1.29 29.94
C ILE A 476 -6.82 2.31 28.98
N PHE A 477 -7.64 2.89 28.13
CA PHE A 477 -7.23 3.99 27.25
C PHE A 477 -7.63 5.32 27.90
N ALA A 478 -6.65 6.18 28.16
CA ALA A 478 -6.86 7.56 28.57
C ALA A 478 -6.82 8.51 27.35
N VAL A 479 -7.36 9.69 27.50
CA VAL A 479 -7.40 10.70 26.42
C VAL A 479 -6.01 11.17 26.04
N ASN A 480 -5.08 11.27 27.02
CA ASN A 480 -3.68 11.65 26.85
C ASN A 480 -2.76 10.76 27.68
N ASP A 481 -1.50 10.63 27.28
CA ASP A 481 -0.44 9.95 28.05
C ASP A 481 0.06 10.75 29.26
N LEU A 482 -0.38 12.01 29.38
CA LEU A 482 -0.01 12.93 30.46
C LEU A 482 -1.11 12.96 31.55
N PRO A 483 -0.97 13.68 32.58
CA PRO A 483 -1.44 13.53 33.98
C PRO A 483 -2.75 12.76 34.24
N HIS A 484 -3.50 12.43 33.22
CA HIS A 484 -4.73 11.63 33.35
C HIS A 484 -4.48 10.17 33.71
N THR A 485 -3.31 9.63 33.39
CA THR A 485 -2.84 8.29 33.81
C THR A 485 -2.62 8.23 35.32
N SER A 486 -2.28 9.34 35.95
CA SER A 486 -2.08 9.40 37.39
C SER A 486 -3.35 9.10 38.20
N HIS A 487 -4.52 9.26 37.60
CA HIS A 487 -5.79 8.88 38.23
C HIS A 487 -6.07 7.38 38.12
N ALA A 488 -5.62 6.72 37.06
CA ALA A 488 -5.70 5.27 36.94
C ALA A 488 -4.72 4.55 37.86
N ASP A 489 -3.52 5.10 38.06
CA ASP A 489 -2.48 4.54 38.94
C ASP A 489 -2.82 4.64 40.43
N ARG A 490 -3.78 5.48 40.82
CA ARG A 490 -4.18 5.66 42.22
C ARG A 490 -5.34 4.77 42.68
N LEU A 491 -5.92 3.97 41.79
CA LEU A 491 -6.97 2.98 42.03
C LEU A 491 -6.44 1.55 41.99
#